data_7e9ec756d0ebbe094b1e1cd0ab3ed62a
#
_entry.id   7e9ec756d0ebbe094b1e1cd0ab3ed62a
#
_cell.length_a   1.000
_cell.length_b   1.000
_cell.length_c   1.000
_cell.angle_alpha   90.00
_cell.angle_beta   90.00
_cell.angle_gamma   90.00
#
_symmetry.space_group_name_H-M   'P 1'
#
loop_
_entity.id
_entity.type
_entity.pdbx_description
1 polymer ?
#
loop_
_entity_poly.entity_id
_entity_poly.type
_entity_poly.pdbx_seq_one_letter_code
_entity_poly.pdbx_strand_id
1 'polypeptide(L)'
;MCIRDSANTDDQNVSSAVMGIHQRNIGGNARIVETLVRYFAFPDSFKRTLFLSQCQQAMAIRTAVDYWRSLKPHCMGTLYWQLNDTWPVASWSSLEYGGGWKLLHYAARDFYSEVRVVMGPVAVSKNMAADLLSSDEHSQHGQKTPRDVAIRAVNDSACDVMLNVLAKAIDMRGSVRQSWQVRGSMPRNSAVSFLNLDVALVPDDCFVLVQWTDESGELMGCLLYTSPSPRD
;
A
#
# COMPACT_ATOMS: atom_id res chain seq x y z
N MET A 1 10.70 14.45 2.01
CA MET A 1 12.12 14.61 2.34
C MET A 1 12.41 16.09 2.40
N CYS A 2 12.63 16.60 3.61
CA CYS A 2 12.78 18.04 3.88
C CYS A 2 14.24 18.48 3.79
N ILE A 3 14.87 18.29 2.64
CA ILE A 3 16.21 18.82 2.39
C ILE A 3 16.11 20.12 1.56
N ARG A 4 14.88 20.58 1.35
CA ARG A 4 14.58 21.69 0.44
C ARG A 4 15.22 23.00 0.89
N ASP A 5 15.38 23.19 2.18
CA ASP A 5 15.84 24.46 2.76
C ASP A 5 17.34 24.45 3.14
N SER A 6 17.98 23.27 3.10
CA SER A 6 19.40 23.09 3.45
C SER A 6 20.30 22.59 2.31
N ALA A 7 19.73 22.29 1.14
CA ALA A 7 20.46 21.85 -0.06
C ALA A 7 20.34 22.89 -1.17
N ASN A 8 21.47 23.35 -1.69
CA ASN A 8 21.52 24.18 -2.88
C ASN A 8 21.10 23.34 -4.12
N THR A 9 20.86 24.01 -5.26
CA THR A 9 20.48 23.34 -6.52
C THR A 9 21.46 22.26 -6.94
N ASP A 10 22.75 22.48 -6.70
CA ASP A 10 23.84 21.56 -7.05
C ASP A 10 23.89 20.32 -6.14
N ASP A 11 23.30 20.40 -4.94
CA ASP A 11 23.21 19.31 -3.98
C ASP A 11 21.98 18.42 -4.19
N GLN A 12 21.11 18.75 -5.13
CA GLN A 12 19.89 18.00 -5.44
C GLN A 12 20.20 16.69 -6.19
N ASN A 13 20.98 15.86 -5.54
CA ASN A 13 21.40 14.54 -6.00
C ASN A 13 21.50 13.61 -4.80
N VAL A 14 20.95 12.41 -4.90
CA VAL A 14 20.97 11.38 -3.83
C VAL A 14 22.39 10.96 -3.43
N SER A 15 23.39 11.21 -4.28
CA SER A 15 24.79 10.90 -4.04
C SER A 15 25.60 12.10 -3.55
N SER A 16 24.99 13.28 -3.38
CA SER A 16 25.70 14.45 -2.90
C SER A 16 26.16 14.30 -1.45
N ALA A 17 27.25 15.00 -1.10
CA ALA A 17 27.77 15.01 0.28
C ALA A 17 26.72 15.53 1.27
N VAL A 18 25.94 16.54 0.88
CA VAL A 18 24.85 17.11 1.70
C VAL A 18 23.78 16.04 1.97
N MET A 19 23.36 15.30 0.92
CA MET A 19 22.41 14.19 1.10
C MET A 19 22.98 13.07 1.97
N GLY A 20 24.29 12.81 1.91
CA GLY A 20 24.99 11.87 2.78
C GLY A 20 24.96 12.30 4.25
N ILE A 21 25.15 13.60 4.54
CA ILE A 21 25.07 14.16 5.89
C ILE A 21 23.64 14.03 6.45
N HIS A 22 22.63 14.28 5.63
CA HIS A 22 21.22 14.17 6.01
C HIS A 22 20.70 12.73 6.06
N GLN A 23 21.51 11.73 5.66
CA GLN A 23 21.19 10.31 5.78
C GLN A 23 21.87 9.71 7.01
N ARG A 24 21.11 9.20 7.97
CA ARG A 24 21.62 8.62 9.21
C ARG A 24 21.81 7.10 9.16
N ASN A 25 21.38 6.47 8.09
CA ASN A 25 21.62 5.05 7.87
C ASN A 25 22.80 4.87 6.90
N ILE A 26 23.82 4.12 7.29
CA ILE A 26 24.95 3.79 6.42
C ILE A 26 24.43 3.11 5.14
N GLY A 27 24.72 3.71 3.98
CA GLY A 27 24.21 3.26 2.69
C GLY A 27 22.71 3.46 2.46
N GLY A 28 22.03 4.25 3.30
CA GLY A 28 20.57 4.43 3.22
C GLY A 28 20.09 5.02 1.91
N ASN A 29 20.83 5.98 1.34
CA ASN A 29 20.49 6.55 0.03
C ASN A 29 20.56 5.51 -1.09
N ALA A 30 21.58 4.64 -1.07
CA ALA A 30 21.71 3.55 -2.04
C ALA A 30 20.55 2.55 -1.91
N ARG A 31 20.15 2.19 -0.68
CA ARG A 31 19.01 1.31 -0.42
C ARG A 31 17.69 1.89 -0.89
N ILE A 32 17.50 3.22 -0.74
CA ILE A 32 16.29 3.90 -1.27
C ILE A 32 16.25 3.74 -2.79
N VAL A 33 17.35 4.01 -3.49
CA VAL A 33 17.43 3.91 -4.95
C VAL A 33 17.26 2.45 -5.39
N GLU A 34 17.96 1.51 -4.77
CA GLU A 34 17.85 0.08 -5.07
C GLU A 34 16.41 -0.43 -4.95
N THR A 35 15.72 -0.05 -3.88
CA THR A 35 14.33 -0.46 -3.68
C THR A 35 13.39 0.22 -4.69
N LEU A 36 13.66 1.50 -5.00
CA LEU A 36 12.87 2.27 -5.96
C LEU A 36 12.90 1.66 -7.36
N VAL A 37 14.10 1.24 -7.84
CA VAL A 37 14.24 0.70 -9.20
C VAL A 37 13.66 -0.72 -9.37
N ARG A 38 13.30 -1.40 -8.29
CA ARG A 38 12.54 -2.65 -8.36
C ARG A 38 11.11 -2.45 -8.84
N TYR A 39 10.54 -1.25 -8.61
CA TYR A 39 9.12 -0.96 -8.88
C TYR A 39 8.93 0.08 -9.96
N PHE A 40 9.90 0.97 -10.17
CA PHE A 40 9.79 2.11 -11.08
C PHE A 40 10.98 2.14 -12.03
N ALA A 41 10.80 2.76 -13.21
CA ALA A 41 11.91 3.13 -14.06
C ALA A 41 12.83 4.12 -13.31
N PHE A 42 14.13 4.07 -13.60
CA PHE A 42 15.11 4.97 -12.97
C PHE A 42 14.71 6.43 -13.20
N PRO A 43 14.60 7.26 -12.14
CA PRO A 43 14.15 8.64 -12.26
C PRO A 43 15.22 9.52 -12.93
N ASP A 44 14.77 10.41 -13.79
CA ASP A 44 15.57 11.35 -14.56
C ASP A 44 15.91 12.66 -13.83
N SER A 45 15.32 12.88 -12.66
CA SER A 45 15.51 14.09 -11.87
C SER A 45 15.38 13.83 -10.37
N PHE A 46 16.02 14.69 -9.57
CA PHE A 46 15.92 14.64 -8.11
C PHE A 46 14.48 14.75 -7.61
N LYS A 47 13.71 15.67 -8.17
CA LYS A 47 12.29 15.85 -7.83
C LYS A 47 11.49 14.57 -8.07
N ARG A 48 11.76 13.88 -9.18
CA ARG A 48 11.09 12.61 -9.50
C ARG A 48 11.55 11.48 -8.58
N THR A 49 12.83 11.45 -8.21
CA THR A 49 13.37 10.53 -7.20
C THR A 49 12.64 10.70 -5.86
N LEU A 50 12.48 11.95 -5.38
CA LEU A 50 11.76 12.24 -4.15
C LEU A 50 10.30 11.77 -4.20
N PHE A 51 9.62 12.08 -5.29
CA PHE A 51 8.22 11.70 -5.47
C PHE A 51 8.05 10.17 -5.49
N LEU A 52 8.83 9.47 -6.30
CA LEU A 52 8.72 8.01 -6.45
C LEU A 52 9.14 7.27 -5.17
N SER A 53 10.14 7.78 -4.43
CA SER A 53 10.53 7.18 -3.15
C SER A 53 9.42 7.32 -2.10
N GLN A 54 8.68 8.42 -2.10
CA GLN A 54 7.50 8.60 -1.24
C GLN A 54 6.33 7.71 -1.68
N CYS A 55 6.10 7.55 -2.98
CA CYS A 55 5.11 6.60 -3.51
C CYS A 55 5.43 5.19 -3.02
N GLN A 56 6.67 4.75 -3.17
CA GLN A 56 7.11 3.42 -2.77
C GLN A 56 6.94 3.20 -1.25
N GLN A 57 7.34 4.17 -0.42
CA GLN A 57 7.14 4.11 1.02
C GLN A 57 5.66 3.98 1.38
N ALA A 58 4.81 4.83 0.81
CA ALA A 58 3.37 4.82 1.07
C ALA A 58 2.71 3.50 0.65
N MET A 59 3.09 2.97 -0.51
CA MET A 59 2.58 1.68 -1.01
C MET A 59 2.99 0.51 -0.10
N ALA A 60 4.27 0.46 0.31
CA ALA A 60 4.77 -0.63 1.15
C ALA A 60 4.08 -0.67 2.52
N ILE A 61 4.00 0.48 3.21
CA ILE A 61 3.35 0.56 4.53
C ILE A 61 1.85 0.31 4.42
N ARG A 62 1.18 0.88 3.42
CA ARG A 62 -0.24 0.64 3.17
C ARG A 62 -0.53 -0.84 2.96
N THR A 63 0.24 -1.52 2.12
CA THR A 63 0.07 -2.95 1.85
C THR A 63 0.18 -3.77 3.14
N ALA A 64 1.18 -3.49 3.97
CA ALA A 64 1.37 -4.18 5.24
C ALA A 64 0.21 -3.91 6.22
N VAL A 65 -0.19 -2.64 6.40
CA VAL A 65 -1.26 -2.28 7.35
C VAL A 65 -2.61 -2.81 6.89
N ASP A 66 -2.96 -2.67 5.61
CA ASP A 66 -4.21 -3.20 5.04
C ASP A 66 -4.27 -4.72 5.23
N TYR A 67 -3.17 -5.43 5.01
CA TYR A 67 -3.08 -6.87 5.26
C TYR A 67 -3.31 -7.21 6.73
N TRP A 68 -2.56 -6.61 7.66
CA TRP A 68 -2.68 -6.91 9.09
C TRP A 68 -4.06 -6.58 9.64
N ARG A 69 -4.65 -5.44 9.25
CA ARG A 69 -6.02 -5.08 9.64
C ARG A 69 -7.04 -6.13 9.16
N SER A 70 -6.83 -6.73 8.01
CA SER A 70 -7.72 -7.77 7.45
C SER A 70 -7.66 -9.10 8.22
N LEU A 71 -6.68 -9.27 9.13
CA LEU A 71 -6.49 -10.49 9.92
C LEU A 71 -7.25 -10.50 11.26
N LYS A 72 -8.13 -9.55 11.52
CA LYS A 72 -8.94 -9.56 12.74
C LYS A 72 -9.71 -10.88 12.90
N PRO A 73 -9.83 -11.42 14.12
CA PRO A 73 -9.34 -10.91 15.41
C PRO A 73 -7.88 -11.27 15.72
N HIS A 74 -7.15 -11.90 14.80
CA HIS A 74 -5.77 -12.34 15.04
C HIS A 74 -4.81 -11.17 15.21
N CYS A 75 -4.95 -10.11 14.41
CA CYS A 75 -4.21 -8.87 14.53
C CYS A 75 -5.18 -7.71 14.81
N MET A 76 -5.10 -7.14 16.02
CA MET A 76 -6.04 -6.13 16.50
C MET A 76 -5.53 -4.70 16.42
N GLY A 77 -4.28 -4.50 16.02
CA GLY A 77 -3.70 -3.17 15.88
C GLY A 77 -2.38 -3.17 15.14
N THR A 78 -2.04 -2.02 14.60
CA THR A 78 -0.79 -1.80 13.87
C THR A 78 -0.20 -0.45 14.24
N LEU A 79 1.12 -0.37 14.23
CA LEU A 79 1.88 0.86 14.43
C LEU A 79 2.89 0.98 13.30
N TYR A 80 3.14 2.19 12.82
CA TYR A 80 4.28 2.44 11.94
C TYR A 80 5.24 3.44 12.57
N TRP A 81 6.50 3.27 12.32
CA TRP A 81 7.56 4.13 12.78
C TRP A 81 8.01 5.02 11.63
N GLN A 82 7.90 6.32 11.76
CA GLN A 82 7.37 7.12 12.85
C GLN A 82 6.52 8.28 12.30
N LEU A 83 5.85 9.03 13.20
CA LEU A 83 4.96 10.12 12.80
C LEU A 83 5.75 11.26 12.14
N ASN A 84 6.77 11.81 12.83
CA ASN A 84 7.48 13.03 12.40
C ASN A 84 8.99 12.92 12.58
N ASP A 85 9.70 13.79 11.88
CA ASP A 85 11.14 13.99 12.03
C ASP A 85 11.44 15.09 13.03
N THR A 86 12.57 14.97 13.75
CA THR A 86 13.07 15.98 14.71
C THR A 86 14.15 16.87 14.11
N TRP A 87 14.59 16.61 12.89
CA TRP A 87 15.55 17.38 12.11
C TRP A 87 15.43 17.05 10.62
N PRO A 88 15.97 17.84 9.67
CA PRO A 88 15.88 17.55 8.24
C PRO A 88 16.64 16.28 7.87
N VAL A 89 15.94 15.21 7.51
CA VAL A 89 16.52 13.90 7.25
C VAL A 89 15.76 13.14 6.16
N ALA A 90 16.44 12.25 5.45
CA ALA A 90 15.81 11.23 4.62
C ALA A 90 15.42 10.06 5.51
N SER A 91 14.14 9.97 5.89
CA SER A 91 13.67 9.03 6.91
C SER A 91 12.37 8.32 6.56
N TRP A 92 12.01 7.44 7.45
CA TRP A 92 10.78 6.67 7.49
C TRP A 92 9.55 7.43 8.01
N SER A 93 9.69 8.65 8.52
CA SER A 93 8.56 9.43 9.06
C SER A 93 7.49 9.75 8.00
N SER A 94 6.27 10.00 8.45
CA SER A 94 5.18 10.45 7.59
C SER A 94 5.06 11.97 7.48
N LEU A 95 5.55 12.70 8.49
CA LEU A 95 5.68 14.16 8.49
C LEU A 95 7.15 14.53 8.41
N GLU A 96 7.49 15.45 7.54
CA GLU A 96 8.84 16.00 7.47
C GLU A 96 9.10 17.02 8.59
N TYR A 97 10.37 17.36 8.83
CA TYR A 97 10.79 18.27 9.88
C TYR A 97 10.09 19.65 9.84
N GLY A 98 9.82 20.17 8.66
CA GLY A 98 9.08 21.42 8.46
C GLY A 98 7.56 21.30 8.61
N GLY A 99 7.04 20.13 9.00
CA GLY A 99 5.60 19.87 9.18
C GLY A 99 4.85 19.53 7.90
N GLY A 100 5.53 19.44 6.75
CA GLY A 100 4.92 19.03 5.49
C GLY A 100 4.52 17.56 5.51
N TRP A 101 3.40 17.24 4.88
CA TRP A 101 2.91 15.87 4.76
C TRP A 101 3.62 15.14 3.63
N LYS A 102 4.24 14.01 3.95
CA LYS A 102 4.71 13.05 2.95
C LYS A 102 3.53 12.22 2.43
N LEU A 103 3.69 11.54 1.29
CA LEU A 103 2.62 10.69 0.75
C LEU A 103 2.17 9.59 1.72
N LEU A 104 3.08 9.10 2.58
CA LEU A 104 2.73 8.16 3.64
C LEU A 104 1.68 8.72 4.60
N HIS A 105 1.71 10.03 4.92
CA HIS A 105 0.73 10.61 5.86
C HIS A 105 -0.68 10.64 5.26
N TYR A 106 -0.80 10.94 3.97
CA TYR A 106 -2.09 10.82 3.26
C TYR A 106 -2.56 9.37 3.20
N ALA A 107 -1.65 8.43 2.91
CA ALA A 107 -1.98 7.00 2.93
C ALA A 107 -2.39 6.54 4.33
N ALA A 108 -1.76 7.06 5.39
CA ALA A 108 -2.09 6.71 6.77
C ALA A 108 -3.52 7.14 7.15
N ARG A 109 -3.95 8.32 6.72
CA ARG A 109 -5.34 8.74 6.88
C ARG A 109 -6.32 7.74 6.27
N ASP A 110 -5.97 7.18 5.10
CA ASP A 110 -6.83 6.22 4.41
C ASP A 110 -6.78 4.84 5.07
N PHE A 111 -5.57 4.29 5.30
CA PHE A 111 -5.46 2.94 5.84
C PHE A 111 -5.80 2.82 7.33
N TYR A 112 -5.95 3.94 8.06
CA TYR A 112 -6.50 4.00 9.41
C TYR A 112 -7.94 4.52 9.48
N SER A 113 -8.65 4.65 8.35
CA SER A 113 -10.08 4.93 8.39
C SER A 113 -10.82 3.83 9.17
N GLU A 114 -11.89 4.19 9.89
CA GLU A 114 -12.65 3.26 10.71
C GLU A 114 -13.22 2.10 9.89
N VAL A 115 -13.76 2.41 8.72
CA VAL A 115 -14.28 1.42 7.78
C VAL A 115 -13.42 1.42 6.52
N ARG A 116 -12.88 0.24 6.18
CA ARG A 116 -12.00 0.09 5.05
C ARG A 116 -12.22 -1.20 4.29
N VAL A 117 -12.19 -1.11 2.96
CA VAL A 117 -12.15 -2.31 2.11
C VAL A 117 -10.72 -2.51 1.62
N VAL A 118 -10.26 -3.75 1.67
CA VAL A 118 -8.91 -4.17 1.29
C VAL A 118 -8.97 -5.36 0.35
N MET A 119 -7.94 -5.51 -0.49
CA MET A 119 -7.75 -6.68 -1.34
C MET A 119 -6.48 -7.41 -0.93
N GLY A 120 -6.57 -8.73 -0.84
CA GLY A 120 -5.43 -9.56 -0.47
C GLY A 120 -5.68 -11.04 -0.80
N PRO A 121 -4.69 -11.92 -0.57
CA PRO A 121 -4.84 -13.34 -0.85
C PRO A 121 -6.02 -13.97 -0.10
N VAL A 122 -6.72 -14.91 -0.74
CA VAL A 122 -7.90 -15.59 -0.15
C VAL A 122 -7.51 -16.42 1.07
N ALA A 123 -6.41 -17.15 0.99
CA ALA A 123 -5.92 -17.96 2.09
C ALA A 123 -4.72 -17.33 2.74
N VAL A 124 -4.81 -17.04 4.03
CA VAL A 124 -3.64 -16.91 4.88
C VAL A 124 -3.23 -18.32 5.24
N SER A 125 -2.32 -18.92 4.47
CA SER A 125 -1.69 -20.16 4.90
C SER A 125 -1.04 -19.92 6.26
N LYS A 126 -1.23 -20.86 7.20
CA LYS A 126 -0.53 -20.83 8.50
C LYS A 126 1.00 -20.78 8.32
N ASN A 127 1.47 -21.17 7.15
CA ASN A 127 2.89 -21.21 6.76
C ASN A 127 3.37 -19.89 6.13
N MET A 128 2.48 -18.99 5.67
CA MET A 128 2.89 -17.76 4.99
C MET A 128 3.68 -16.80 5.90
N ALA A 129 3.44 -16.83 7.22
CA ALA A 129 4.28 -16.10 8.17
C ALA A 129 5.67 -16.72 8.30
N ALA A 130 5.78 -18.03 8.19
CA ALA A 130 7.07 -18.75 8.16
C ALA A 130 7.79 -18.53 6.81
N ASP A 131 7.06 -18.54 5.70
CA ASP A 131 7.60 -18.32 4.35
C ASP A 131 8.12 -16.87 4.15
N LEU A 132 7.51 -15.89 4.80
CA LEU A 132 8.01 -14.50 4.81
C LEU A 132 9.27 -14.32 5.68
N LEU A 133 9.52 -15.22 6.61
CA LEU A 133 10.69 -15.21 7.50
C LEU A 133 11.83 -16.14 7.03
N SER A 134 11.53 -17.05 6.12
CA SER A 134 12.56 -17.91 5.51
C SER A 134 13.22 -17.18 4.36
N SER A 135 14.44 -16.70 4.57
CA SER A 135 15.31 -16.09 3.57
C SER A 135 15.97 -17.11 2.62
N ASP A 136 15.42 -18.29 2.49
CA ASP A 136 15.99 -19.32 1.62
C ASP A 136 15.58 -19.10 0.16
N GLU A 137 16.50 -18.47 -0.58
CA GLU A 137 16.40 -18.16 -2.03
C GLU A 137 16.32 -19.42 -2.94
N HIS A 138 16.23 -20.64 -2.41
CA HIS A 138 16.34 -21.88 -3.18
C HIS A 138 15.06 -22.71 -3.33
N SER A 139 13.90 -22.23 -2.87
CA SER A 139 12.64 -22.98 -2.98
C SER A 139 11.67 -22.44 -4.03
N GLN A 140 12.15 -21.86 -5.12
CA GLN A 140 11.31 -21.39 -6.22
C GLN A 140 11.17 -22.39 -7.34
N HIS A 141 10.54 -23.54 -7.10
CA HIS A 141 9.98 -24.33 -8.19
C HIS A 141 8.65 -24.95 -7.74
N GLY A 142 7.54 -24.35 -8.15
CA GLY A 142 6.25 -25.02 -8.23
C GLY A 142 5.09 -24.52 -7.39
N GLN A 143 5.19 -23.44 -6.60
CA GLN A 143 3.99 -22.87 -5.98
C GLN A 143 3.31 -21.94 -6.99
N LYS A 144 2.17 -22.41 -7.55
CA LYS A 144 1.23 -21.53 -8.26
C LYS A 144 0.79 -20.45 -7.28
N THR A 145 1.09 -19.19 -7.59
CA THR A 145 0.53 -18.02 -6.89
C THR A 145 -0.98 -18.21 -6.76
N PRO A 146 -1.57 -17.95 -5.56
CA PRO A 146 -3.02 -18.04 -5.40
C PRO A 146 -3.67 -17.14 -6.46
N ARG A 147 -4.48 -17.75 -7.34
CA ARG A 147 -5.19 -17.01 -8.39
C ARG A 147 -6.36 -16.19 -7.84
N ASP A 148 -6.71 -16.43 -6.59
CA ASP A 148 -7.89 -15.83 -5.99
C ASP A 148 -7.50 -14.71 -5.02
N VAL A 149 -8.15 -13.56 -5.17
CA VAL A 149 -7.99 -12.40 -4.30
C VAL A 149 -9.31 -12.15 -3.56
N ALA A 150 -9.22 -12.06 -2.24
CA ALA A 150 -10.37 -11.72 -1.41
C ALA A 150 -10.52 -10.20 -1.30
N ILE A 151 -11.74 -9.72 -1.51
CA ILE A 151 -12.17 -8.40 -1.09
C ILE A 151 -12.71 -8.55 0.33
N ARG A 152 -12.01 -7.95 1.29
CA ARG A 152 -12.38 -7.96 2.70
C ARG A 152 -12.70 -6.54 3.15
N ALA A 153 -13.68 -6.43 4.02
CA ALA A 153 -13.95 -5.17 4.68
C ALA A 153 -13.56 -5.26 6.16
N VAL A 154 -12.99 -4.18 6.68
CA VAL A 154 -12.54 -4.02 8.07
C VAL A 154 -13.40 -2.93 8.69
N ASN A 155 -13.96 -3.20 9.86
CA ASN A 155 -14.72 -2.25 10.66
C ASN A 155 -14.06 -2.10 12.02
N ASP A 156 -13.47 -0.93 12.29
CA ASP A 156 -12.88 -0.58 13.59
C ASP A 156 -13.81 0.30 14.43
N SER A 157 -14.99 0.63 13.90
CA SER A 157 -15.97 1.44 14.62
C SER A 157 -16.66 0.68 15.74
N ALA A 158 -17.34 1.40 16.62
CA ALA A 158 -18.12 0.84 17.72
C ALA A 158 -19.51 0.30 17.30
N CYS A 159 -19.90 0.47 16.03
CA CYS A 159 -21.21 0.12 15.50
C CYS A 159 -21.10 -0.89 14.36
N ASP A 160 -22.15 -1.67 14.18
CA ASP A 160 -22.31 -2.47 12.97
C ASP A 160 -22.57 -1.55 11.78
N VAL A 161 -21.97 -1.86 10.62
CA VAL A 161 -22.06 -1.04 9.41
C VAL A 161 -22.54 -1.90 8.25
N MET A 162 -23.50 -1.39 7.48
CA MET A 162 -23.88 -1.99 6.21
C MET A 162 -23.10 -1.36 5.08
N LEU A 163 -22.47 -2.18 4.24
CA LEU A 163 -21.70 -1.72 3.09
C LEU A 163 -22.26 -2.25 1.79
N ASN A 164 -22.21 -1.39 0.76
CA ASN A 164 -22.30 -1.78 -0.64
C ASN A 164 -20.91 -1.67 -1.24
N VAL A 165 -20.37 -2.77 -1.72
CA VAL A 165 -19.03 -2.83 -2.34
C VAL A 165 -19.20 -3.10 -3.82
N LEU A 166 -18.58 -2.25 -4.65
CA LEU A 166 -18.58 -2.35 -6.11
C LEU A 166 -17.13 -2.46 -6.59
N ALA A 167 -16.78 -3.60 -7.18
CA ALA A 167 -15.50 -3.82 -7.84
C ALA A 167 -15.69 -3.76 -9.37
N LYS A 168 -14.79 -3.08 -10.07
CA LYS A 168 -14.81 -2.93 -11.52
C LYS A 168 -13.43 -3.25 -12.10
N ALA A 169 -13.36 -4.15 -13.06
CA ALA A 169 -12.19 -4.30 -13.92
C ALA A 169 -12.27 -3.25 -15.04
N ILE A 170 -11.27 -2.37 -15.09
CA ILE A 170 -11.23 -1.21 -15.97
C ILE A 170 -9.95 -1.30 -16.80
N ASP A 171 -10.07 -1.20 -18.12
CA ASP A 171 -8.93 -1.19 -19.01
C ASP A 171 -8.19 0.17 -19.01
N MET A 172 -7.01 0.22 -19.64
CA MET A 172 -6.19 1.43 -19.70
C MET A 172 -6.83 2.58 -20.50
N ARG A 173 -7.96 2.34 -21.17
CA ARG A 173 -8.76 3.36 -21.87
C ARG A 173 -9.92 3.89 -21.01
N GLY A 174 -10.10 3.32 -19.79
CA GLY A 174 -11.16 3.69 -18.86
C GLY A 174 -12.48 2.94 -19.09
N SER A 175 -12.51 1.91 -19.97
CA SER A 175 -13.72 1.13 -20.21
C SER A 175 -13.87 0.04 -19.15
N VAL A 176 -15.08 -0.08 -18.58
CA VAL A 176 -15.41 -1.15 -17.64
C VAL A 176 -15.61 -2.45 -18.43
N ARG A 177 -14.78 -3.45 -18.16
CA ARG A 177 -14.85 -4.77 -18.81
C ARG A 177 -15.70 -5.74 -18.01
N GLN A 178 -15.66 -5.63 -16.68
CA GLN A 178 -16.44 -6.47 -15.77
C GLN A 178 -16.72 -5.73 -14.47
N SER A 179 -17.81 -6.10 -13.79
CA SER A 179 -18.15 -5.53 -12.48
C SER A 179 -18.75 -6.59 -11.56
N TRP A 180 -18.48 -6.44 -10.28
CA TRP A 180 -19.02 -7.26 -9.21
C TRP A 180 -19.57 -6.35 -8.13
N GLN A 181 -20.75 -6.67 -7.64
CA GLN A 181 -21.37 -5.90 -6.58
C GLN A 181 -21.82 -6.85 -5.46
N VAL A 182 -21.56 -6.45 -4.24
CA VAL A 182 -21.97 -7.19 -3.05
C VAL A 182 -22.41 -6.21 -1.97
N ARG A 183 -23.46 -6.58 -1.24
CA ARG A 183 -23.93 -5.86 -0.07
C ARG A 183 -23.85 -6.78 1.14
N GLY A 184 -23.36 -6.28 2.27
CA GLY A 184 -23.22 -7.06 3.47
C GLY A 184 -23.11 -6.23 4.73
N SER A 185 -23.49 -6.85 5.86
CA SER A 185 -23.32 -6.28 7.19
C SER A 185 -21.93 -6.60 7.71
N MET A 186 -21.33 -5.60 8.33
CA MET A 186 -20.06 -5.70 9.02
C MET A 186 -20.27 -5.49 10.51
N PRO A 187 -20.10 -6.53 11.34
CA PRO A 187 -20.09 -6.35 12.76
C PRO A 187 -19.02 -5.36 13.22
N ARG A 188 -19.31 -4.63 14.27
CA ARG A 188 -18.31 -3.76 14.93
C ARG A 188 -17.03 -4.52 15.23
N ASN A 189 -15.91 -3.85 15.13
CA ASN A 189 -14.58 -4.36 15.46
C ASN A 189 -14.24 -5.71 14.81
N SER A 190 -14.57 -5.86 13.51
CA SER A 190 -14.41 -7.11 12.76
C SER A 190 -13.75 -6.93 11.40
N ALA A 191 -13.33 -8.04 10.80
CA ALA A 191 -12.98 -8.12 9.38
C ALA A 191 -13.78 -9.26 8.74
N VAL A 192 -14.44 -8.97 7.62
CA VAL A 192 -15.33 -9.91 6.93
C VAL A 192 -14.94 -10.01 5.46
N SER A 193 -14.90 -11.23 4.92
CA SER A 193 -14.72 -11.45 3.49
C SER A 193 -16.05 -11.22 2.76
N PHE A 194 -16.07 -10.30 1.81
CA PHE A 194 -17.24 -9.95 1.03
C PHE A 194 -17.31 -10.72 -0.30
N LEU A 195 -16.17 -10.87 -0.95
CA LEU A 195 -16.11 -11.48 -2.27
C LEU A 195 -14.72 -12.08 -2.51
N ASN A 196 -14.68 -13.26 -3.10
CA ASN A 196 -13.46 -13.81 -3.67
C ASN A 196 -13.49 -13.60 -5.19
N LEU A 197 -12.48 -12.92 -5.70
CA LEU A 197 -12.29 -12.70 -7.13
C LEU A 197 -11.28 -13.72 -7.66
N ASP A 198 -11.68 -14.47 -8.65
CA ASP A 198 -10.71 -15.20 -9.48
C ASP A 198 -9.99 -14.20 -10.39
N VAL A 199 -8.70 -14.00 -10.15
CA VAL A 199 -7.87 -13.06 -10.92
C VAL A 199 -7.82 -13.45 -12.40
N ALA A 200 -8.02 -14.73 -12.74
CA ALA A 200 -8.09 -15.19 -14.14
C ALA A 200 -9.29 -14.58 -14.91
N LEU A 201 -10.30 -14.06 -14.21
CA LEU A 201 -11.43 -13.36 -14.82
C LEU A 201 -11.15 -11.87 -15.06
N VAL A 202 -10.04 -11.34 -14.56
CA VAL A 202 -9.61 -9.96 -14.80
C VAL A 202 -8.65 -9.95 -15.99
N PRO A 203 -8.97 -9.26 -17.10
CA PRO A 203 -8.07 -9.17 -18.25
C PRO A 203 -6.73 -8.54 -17.86
N ASP A 204 -5.64 -9.00 -18.49
CA ASP A 204 -4.26 -8.58 -18.15
C ASP A 204 -4.00 -7.09 -18.35
N ASP A 205 -4.79 -6.42 -19.20
CA ASP A 205 -4.74 -4.98 -19.48
C ASP A 205 -5.63 -4.14 -18.54
N CYS A 206 -6.23 -4.77 -17.53
CA CYS A 206 -7.13 -4.13 -16.59
C CYS A 206 -6.52 -3.98 -15.20
N PHE A 207 -6.98 -2.95 -14.50
CA PHE A 207 -6.87 -2.82 -13.06
C PHE A 207 -8.24 -2.96 -12.39
N VAL A 208 -8.27 -3.30 -11.12
CA VAL A 208 -9.52 -3.41 -10.36
C VAL A 208 -9.70 -2.17 -9.49
N LEU A 209 -10.76 -1.42 -9.75
CA LEU A 209 -11.22 -0.32 -8.89
C LEU A 209 -12.30 -0.85 -7.96
N VAL A 210 -12.07 -0.77 -6.65
CA VAL A 210 -13.07 -1.11 -5.64
C VAL A 210 -13.54 0.16 -4.96
N GLN A 211 -14.85 0.34 -4.91
CA GLN A 211 -15.52 1.46 -4.24
C GLN A 211 -16.49 0.90 -3.21
N TRP A 212 -16.67 1.58 -2.10
CA TRP A 212 -17.66 1.19 -1.10
C TRP A 212 -18.44 2.40 -0.61
N THR A 213 -19.72 2.16 -0.41
CA THR A 213 -20.66 3.16 0.08
C THR A 213 -21.40 2.63 1.30
N ASP A 214 -21.91 3.52 2.11
CA ASP A 214 -22.86 3.19 3.18
C ASP A 214 -24.26 2.89 2.64
N GLU A 215 -25.23 2.73 3.54
CA GLU A 215 -26.64 2.49 3.19
C GLU A 215 -27.30 3.66 2.47
N SER A 216 -26.84 4.88 2.71
CA SER A 216 -27.36 6.09 2.06
C SER A 216 -26.82 6.27 0.63
N GLY A 217 -25.79 5.50 0.26
CA GLY A 217 -25.06 5.61 -0.99
C GLY A 217 -23.91 6.62 -0.92
N GLU A 218 -23.57 7.15 0.27
CA GLU A 218 -22.42 8.01 0.45
C GLU A 218 -21.12 7.23 0.25
N LEU A 219 -20.21 7.78 -0.56
CA LEU A 219 -18.90 7.16 -0.85
C LEU A 219 -17.99 7.23 0.38
N MET A 220 -17.70 6.09 0.98
CA MET A 220 -16.82 5.96 2.14
C MET A 220 -15.36 5.77 1.75
N GLY A 221 -15.07 5.29 0.53
CA GLY A 221 -13.71 5.16 0.05
C GLY A 221 -13.57 4.39 -1.26
N CYS A 222 -12.33 4.33 -1.73
CA CYS A 222 -11.97 3.55 -2.90
C CYS A 222 -10.57 2.96 -2.77
N LEU A 223 -10.32 1.89 -3.52
CA LEU A 223 -9.05 1.20 -3.62
C LEU A 223 -8.77 0.84 -5.07
N LEU A 224 -7.55 1.12 -5.53
CA LEU A 224 -7.04 0.64 -6.80
C LEU A 224 -6.15 -0.57 -6.56
N TYR A 225 -6.45 -1.67 -7.23
CA TYR A 225 -5.64 -2.89 -7.22
C TYR A 225 -5.15 -3.18 -8.64
N THR A 226 -3.85 -3.33 -8.76
CA THR A 226 -3.21 -3.83 -9.97
C THR A 226 -2.73 -5.25 -9.68
N SER A 227 -3.09 -6.21 -10.52
CA SER A 227 -2.47 -7.54 -10.45
C SER A 227 -0.96 -7.36 -10.51
N PRO A 228 -0.16 -7.95 -9.59
CA PRO A 228 1.26 -8.02 -9.81
C PRO A 228 1.48 -8.81 -11.09
N SER A 229 1.83 -8.12 -12.17
CA SER A 229 2.33 -8.80 -13.38
C SER A 229 3.57 -9.57 -12.96
N PRO A 230 3.64 -10.88 -13.18
CA PRO A 230 4.90 -11.56 -13.11
C PRO A 230 5.80 -10.89 -14.15
N ARG A 231 6.73 -10.08 -13.69
CA ARG A 231 7.85 -9.69 -14.56
C ARG A 231 8.72 -10.92 -14.63
N ASP A 232 8.77 -11.46 -15.85
CA ASP A 232 9.72 -12.49 -16.25
C ASP A 232 11.16 -12.05 -15.92
#